data_ec404ff989088081e60837bf2b2ef8fb
#
_entry.id   ec404ff989088081e60837bf2b2ef8fb
#
_cell.length_a   1.000
_cell.length_b   1.000
_cell.length_c   1.000
_cell.angle_alpha   90.00
_cell.angle_beta   90.00
_cell.angle_gamma   90.00
#
_symmetry.space_group_name_H-M   'P 1'
#
loop_
_entity.id
_entity.type
_entity.pdbx_description
1 polymer ?
#
loop_
_entity_poly.entity_id
_entity_poly.type
_entity_poly.pdbx_seq_one_letter_code
_entity_poly.pdbx_strand_id
1 'polypeptide(L)'
;MLQRKGSREISLLSLIWGVLTFSDNKTINDEVFQETTEYEKGFAKYYQENLKPKISELEEERLNALRTAAQKIRPLIIVFISILISFLFVWFILGDLLGIFYIEDFLPFYYEITELSDGNSIFYFAIVFLIYVSLLYFFTLPTLRSVRNLKSSSKSEIFSVILKYFGDFTFTAKPNISVSQFESTGLIPKYKREENEDYIIGDYEGVKVELFESILSLTEKNTDLLKTKEDNKFVTTITFQGLFVKFQMNKNFNGKTVVSDGTAKTKGLKEVILEDPEFKNIWDVHSDDQVEARYLLTVTFMERLKELNTFISQFNDFGSRENIFSGTKRKLFSKKIYSKEYSTRLLRNETTDRIQCCFQNDTIFLMIPSDKDFFQSNSIFQPLNFIDDSRKVLNEIGMIFKMVDILKLNQKTNL
;
A
#
# COMPACT_ATOMS: atom_id res chain seq x y z
N MET A 1 -1.09 -16.61 6.51
CA MET A 1 -0.96 -15.70 5.36
C MET A 1 -1.47 -14.34 5.80
N LEU A 2 -0.56 -13.45 6.24
CA LEU A 2 -0.88 -12.10 6.72
C LEU A 2 -1.48 -11.31 5.54
N GLN A 3 -2.73 -10.84 5.69
CA GLN A 3 -3.27 -9.85 4.77
C GLN A 3 -2.46 -8.57 4.93
N ARG A 4 -1.68 -8.29 3.92
CA ARG A 4 -0.92 -7.07 3.73
C ARG A 4 -1.87 -5.87 3.80
N LYS A 5 -1.57 -4.90 4.64
CA LYS A 5 -2.20 -3.58 4.64
C LYS A 5 -1.34 -2.53 3.93
N GLY A 6 -0.25 -2.94 3.34
CA GLY A 6 0.51 -2.19 2.36
C GLY A 6 0.33 -2.92 1.05
N SER A 7 0.12 -2.32 -0.05
CA SER A 7 -0.43 -2.84 -1.28
C SER A 7 -1.58 -3.80 -0.99
N ARG A 8 -2.77 -3.31 -1.01
CA ARG A 8 -3.97 -4.16 -0.97
C ARG A 8 -4.03 -4.96 -2.27
N GLU A 9 -3.12 -5.93 -2.39
CA GLU A 9 -3.34 -7.00 -3.32
C GLU A 9 -4.73 -7.54 -3.01
N ILE A 10 -5.64 -7.32 -3.93
CA ILE A 10 -7.01 -7.81 -3.81
C ILE A 10 -6.89 -9.29 -3.51
N SER A 11 -7.43 -9.75 -2.38
CA SER A 11 -7.37 -11.17 -2.04
C SER A 11 -8.05 -11.98 -3.15
N LEU A 12 -7.61 -13.22 -3.35
CA LEU A 12 -8.21 -14.08 -4.38
C LEU A 12 -9.73 -14.20 -4.19
N LEU A 13 -10.18 -14.31 -2.94
CA LEU A 13 -11.61 -14.40 -2.62
C LEU A 13 -12.36 -13.13 -2.98
N SER A 14 -11.78 -11.94 -2.71
CA SER A 14 -12.42 -10.67 -3.10
C SER A 14 -12.42 -10.45 -4.61
N LEU A 15 -11.40 -10.96 -5.33
CA LEU A 15 -11.40 -10.97 -6.80
C LEU A 15 -12.52 -11.85 -7.36
N ILE A 16 -12.65 -13.08 -6.87
CA ILE A 16 -13.71 -14.00 -7.28
C ILE A 16 -15.08 -13.38 -7.00
N TRP A 17 -15.29 -12.86 -5.80
CA TRP A 17 -16.54 -12.21 -5.40
C TRP A 17 -16.85 -11.00 -6.30
N GLY A 18 -15.87 -10.14 -6.54
CA GLY A 18 -16.02 -8.98 -7.42
C GLY A 18 -16.38 -9.36 -8.86
N VAL A 19 -15.78 -10.43 -9.41
CA VAL A 19 -16.12 -10.93 -10.74
C VAL A 19 -17.53 -11.55 -10.79
N LEU A 20 -17.94 -12.24 -9.73
CA LEU A 20 -19.28 -12.82 -9.63
C LEU A 20 -20.39 -11.76 -9.55
N THR A 21 -20.15 -10.70 -8.79
CA THR A 21 -21.10 -9.60 -8.56
C THR A 21 -20.97 -8.47 -9.58
N PHE A 22 -20.00 -8.57 -10.49
CA PHE A 22 -19.76 -7.53 -11.50
C PHE A 22 -21.02 -7.30 -12.35
N SER A 23 -21.48 -6.05 -12.38
CA SER A 23 -22.50 -5.56 -13.31
C SER A 23 -21.90 -4.51 -14.24
N ASP A 24 -22.32 -4.54 -15.49
CA ASP A 24 -21.78 -3.68 -16.56
C ASP A 24 -22.38 -2.27 -16.47
N ASN A 25 -22.08 -1.54 -15.39
CA ASN A 25 -22.51 -0.18 -15.22
C ASN A 25 -21.44 0.76 -15.78
N LYS A 26 -21.66 1.26 -16.97
CA LYS A 26 -20.84 2.30 -17.60
C LYS A 26 -21.26 3.65 -17.02
N THR A 27 -20.50 4.22 -16.11
CA THR A 27 -20.66 5.62 -15.71
C THR A 27 -19.80 6.48 -16.64
N ILE A 28 -20.47 7.16 -17.58
CA ILE A 28 -19.84 8.23 -18.34
C ILE A 28 -19.94 9.46 -17.43
N ASN A 29 -18.79 9.92 -16.93
CA ASN A 29 -18.74 11.16 -16.17
C ASN A 29 -18.44 12.32 -17.14
N ASP A 30 -19.45 13.09 -17.52
CA ASP A 30 -19.34 14.27 -18.39
C ASP A 30 -18.98 15.53 -17.61
N GLU A 31 -18.67 15.41 -16.31
CA GLU A 31 -18.31 16.56 -15.49
C GLU A 31 -17.03 17.24 -16.00
N VAL A 32 -16.99 18.54 -15.85
CA VAL A 32 -15.83 19.37 -16.19
C VAL A 32 -14.95 19.50 -14.95
N PHE A 33 -13.65 19.27 -15.12
CA PHE A 33 -12.69 19.49 -14.04
C PHE A 33 -12.67 20.97 -13.63
N GLN A 34 -13.03 21.26 -12.38
CA GLN A 34 -13.00 22.61 -11.81
C GLN A 34 -11.74 22.77 -10.97
N GLU A 35 -10.94 23.78 -11.26
CA GLU A 35 -9.73 24.11 -10.53
C GLU A 35 -10.08 24.74 -9.19
N THR A 36 -9.62 24.14 -8.08
CA THR A 36 -9.92 24.59 -6.72
C THR A 36 -8.67 24.92 -5.92
N THR A 37 -7.50 24.41 -6.33
CA THR A 37 -6.22 24.64 -5.64
C THR A 37 -5.22 25.30 -6.57
N GLU A 38 -4.15 25.86 -5.99
CA GLU A 38 -3.05 26.47 -6.75
C GLU A 38 -2.37 25.47 -7.69
N TYR A 39 -2.23 24.21 -7.28
CA TYR A 39 -1.64 23.14 -8.09
C TYR A 39 -2.51 22.68 -9.25
N GLU A 40 -3.81 22.95 -9.19
CA GLU A 40 -4.77 22.66 -10.26
C GLU A 40 -4.80 23.72 -11.34
N LYS A 41 -4.14 24.87 -11.14
CA LYS A 41 -4.20 26.01 -12.06
C LYS A 41 -3.65 25.66 -13.44
N GLY A 42 -4.50 25.68 -14.46
CA GLY A 42 -4.17 25.24 -15.82
C GLY A 42 -4.36 23.76 -16.09
N PHE A 43 -4.62 22.95 -15.05
CA PHE A 43 -4.80 21.51 -15.20
C PHE A 43 -6.11 21.12 -15.89
N ALA A 44 -7.16 21.94 -15.80
CA ALA A 44 -8.45 21.63 -16.42
C ALA A 44 -8.35 21.41 -17.93
N LYS A 45 -7.55 22.23 -18.63
CA LYS A 45 -7.27 22.04 -20.05
C LYS A 45 -6.48 20.78 -20.31
N TYR A 46 -5.40 20.57 -19.55
CA TYR A 46 -4.56 19.37 -19.66
C TYR A 46 -5.36 18.08 -19.42
N TYR A 47 -6.25 18.11 -18.41
CA TYR A 47 -7.16 17.01 -18.10
C TYR A 47 -8.01 16.63 -19.30
N GLN A 48 -8.67 17.60 -19.95
CA GLN A 48 -9.54 17.36 -21.11
C GLN A 48 -8.76 16.82 -22.32
N GLU A 49 -7.56 17.34 -22.56
CA GLU A 49 -6.77 17.02 -23.76
C GLU A 49 -5.99 15.70 -23.62
N ASN A 50 -5.47 15.39 -22.42
CA ASN A 50 -4.52 14.29 -22.23
C ASN A 50 -5.04 13.19 -21.30
N LEU A 51 -5.66 13.56 -20.18
CA LEU A 51 -5.99 12.58 -19.13
C LEU A 51 -7.34 11.91 -19.35
N LYS A 52 -8.39 12.68 -19.68
CA LYS A 52 -9.75 12.16 -19.89
C LYS A 52 -9.80 11.11 -21.01
N PRO A 53 -9.17 11.31 -22.19
CA PRO A 53 -9.11 10.28 -23.23
C PRO A 53 -8.43 9.00 -22.73
N LYS A 54 -7.30 9.14 -22.00
CA LYS A 54 -6.56 8.00 -21.47
C LYS A 54 -7.34 7.22 -20.42
N ILE A 55 -8.01 7.91 -19.50
CA ILE A 55 -8.88 7.24 -18.52
C ILE A 55 -10.04 6.52 -19.22
N SER A 56 -10.61 7.11 -20.29
CA SER A 56 -11.68 6.48 -21.06
C SER A 56 -11.22 5.18 -21.74
N GLU A 57 -10.03 5.17 -22.30
CA GLU A 57 -9.39 3.98 -22.89
C GLU A 57 -9.21 2.88 -21.81
N LEU A 58 -8.62 3.24 -20.68
CA LEU A 58 -8.38 2.30 -19.57
C LEU A 58 -9.67 1.78 -18.94
N GLU A 59 -10.72 2.59 -18.90
CA GLU A 59 -12.05 2.17 -18.44
C GLU A 59 -12.67 1.13 -19.39
N GLU A 60 -12.50 1.30 -20.69
CA GLU A 60 -12.95 0.31 -21.67
C GLU A 60 -12.16 -1.00 -21.55
N GLU A 61 -10.84 -0.92 -21.39
CA GLU A 61 -10.01 -2.11 -21.13
C GLU A 61 -10.42 -2.82 -19.83
N ARG A 62 -10.69 -2.06 -18.76
CA ARG A 62 -11.17 -2.59 -17.49
C ARG A 62 -12.48 -3.35 -17.65
N LEU A 63 -13.45 -2.74 -18.32
CA LEU A 63 -14.75 -3.35 -18.55
C LEU A 63 -14.62 -4.63 -19.40
N ASN A 64 -13.83 -4.60 -20.45
CA ASN A 64 -13.60 -5.77 -21.31
C ASN A 64 -12.91 -6.92 -20.55
N ALA A 65 -11.93 -6.62 -19.72
CA ALA A 65 -11.27 -7.62 -18.87
C ALA A 65 -12.23 -8.24 -17.85
N LEU A 66 -13.06 -7.43 -17.20
CA LEU A 66 -14.05 -7.90 -16.22
C LEU A 66 -15.17 -8.70 -16.87
N ARG A 67 -15.68 -8.29 -18.06
CA ARG A 67 -16.64 -9.07 -18.85
C ARG A 67 -16.07 -10.44 -19.21
N THR A 68 -14.84 -10.46 -19.73
CA THR A 68 -14.16 -11.70 -20.09
C THR A 68 -13.95 -12.61 -18.87
N ALA A 69 -13.56 -12.03 -17.75
CA ALA A 69 -13.40 -12.77 -16.50
C ALA A 69 -14.74 -13.33 -16.01
N ALA A 70 -15.80 -12.54 -16.03
CA ALA A 70 -17.14 -12.97 -15.62
C ALA A 70 -17.69 -14.09 -16.51
N GLN A 71 -17.52 -13.99 -17.85
CA GLN A 71 -17.94 -15.01 -18.79
C GLN A 71 -17.24 -16.36 -18.58
N LYS A 72 -15.96 -16.35 -18.15
CA LYS A 72 -15.19 -17.56 -17.89
C LYS A 72 -15.46 -18.14 -16.48
N ILE A 73 -15.50 -17.30 -15.47
CA ILE A 73 -15.52 -17.74 -14.05
C ILE A 73 -16.94 -18.10 -13.59
N ARG A 74 -17.97 -17.34 -14.00
CA ARG A 74 -19.36 -17.60 -13.56
C ARG A 74 -19.85 -19.00 -13.90
N PRO A 75 -19.75 -19.48 -15.17
CA PRO A 75 -20.22 -20.84 -15.49
C PRO A 75 -19.42 -21.91 -14.76
N LEU A 76 -18.11 -21.75 -14.58
CA LEU A 76 -17.29 -22.69 -13.81
C LEU A 76 -17.78 -22.81 -12.35
N ILE A 77 -18.09 -21.69 -11.71
CA ILE A 77 -18.60 -21.69 -10.33
C ILE A 77 -20.01 -22.26 -10.26
N ILE A 78 -20.89 -21.98 -11.24
CA ILE A 78 -22.23 -22.55 -11.29
C ILE A 78 -22.15 -24.08 -11.40
N VAL A 79 -21.32 -24.59 -12.32
CA VAL A 79 -21.09 -26.03 -12.48
C VAL A 79 -20.52 -26.61 -11.18
N PHE A 80 -19.56 -25.94 -10.55
CA PHE A 80 -18.99 -26.34 -9.27
C PHE A 80 -20.07 -26.47 -8.18
N ILE A 81 -20.90 -25.45 -8.00
CA ILE A 81 -21.97 -25.45 -7.01
C ILE A 81 -23.01 -26.53 -7.32
N SER A 82 -23.37 -26.70 -8.60
CA SER A 82 -24.34 -27.70 -9.02
C SER A 82 -23.86 -29.13 -8.72
N ILE A 83 -22.59 -29.43 -8.99
CA ILE A 83 -21.98 -30.74 -8.67
C ILE A 83 -21.94 -30.94 -7.14
N LEU A 84 -21.55 -29.90 -6.37
CA LEU A 84 -21.54 -29.98 -4.92
C LEU A 84 -22.95 -30.22 -4.34
N ILE A 85 -23.96 -29.51 -4.83
CA ILE A 85 -25.35 -29.70 -4.41
C ILE A 85 -25.84 -31.11 -4.78
N SER A 86 -25.57 -31.56 -6.01
CA SER A 86 -25.95 -32.91 -6.46
C SER A 86 -25.29 -33.98 -5.59
N PHE A 87 -24.02 -33.80 -5.25
CA PHE A 87 -23.30 -34.71 -4.37
C PHE A 87 -23.89 -34.76 -2.97
N LEU A 88 -24.17 -33.58 -2.37
CA LEU A 88 -24.82 -33.47 -1.04
C LEU A 88 -26.24 -34.08 -1.07
N PHE A 89 -26.98 -33.88 -2.17
CA PHE A 89 -28.31 -34.47 -2.34
C PHE A 89 -28.23 -36.00 -2.35
N VAL A 90 -27.32 -36.56 -3.16
CA VAL A 90 -27.11 -38.02 -3.19
C VAL A 90 -26.69 -38.56 -1.82
N TRP A 91 -25.77 -37.87 -1.13
CA TRP A 91 -25.23 -38.30 0.15
C TRP A 91 -26.26 -38.26 1.30
N PHE A 92 -27.00 -37.15 1.46
CA PHE A 92 -27.90 -36.95 2.59
C PHE A 92 -29.33 -37.44 2.35
N ILE A 93 -29.90 -37.24 1.16
CA ILE A 93 -31.33 -37.50 0.91
C ILE A 93 -31.56 -38.91 0.37
N LEU A 94 -30.75 -39.38 -0.57
CA LEU A 94 -30.88 -40.74 -1.07
C LEU A 94 -30.37 -41.80 -0.10
N GLY A 95 -29.36 -41.49 0.72
CA GLY A 95 -28.88 -42.40 1.77
C GLY A 95 -29.92 -42.64 2.85
N ASP A 96 -30.69 -41.61 3.28
CA ASP A 96 -31.69 -41.75 4.33
C ASP A 96 -33.09 -42.11 3.82
N LEU A 97 -33.53 -41.57 2.67
CA LEU A 97 -34.89 -41.74 2.17
C LEU A 97 -35.12 -43.06 1.45
N LEU A 98 -34.06 -43.62 0.83
CA LEU A 98 -34.12 -44.86 0.07
C LEU A 98 -33.47 -46.04 0.82
N GLY A 99 -33.59 -46.11 2.13
CA GLY A 99 -33.19 -47.30 2.93
C GLY A 99 -33.66 -48.64 2.37
N ILE A 100 -34.23 -48.68 1.14
CA ILE A 100 -34.65 -49.83 0.35
C ILE A 100 -33.59 -50.22 -0.72
N PHE A 101 -32.76 -49.23 -1.18
CA PHE A 101 -31.66 -49.52 -2.06
C PHE A 101 -30.37 -49.33 -1.28
N TYR A 102 -29.73 -50.43 -0.91
CA TYR A 102 -28.34 -50.37 -0.52
C TYR A 102 -27.55 -49.71 -1.64
N ILE A 103 -26.91 -48.58 -1.35
CA ILE A 103 -25.97 -47.86 -2.26
C ILE A 103 -24.92 -48.83 -2.85
N GLU A 104 -24.73 -49.92 -2.18
CA GLU A 104 -23.93 -51.11 -2.51
C GLU A 104 -24.16 -51.62 -3.95
N ASP A 105 -25.41 -51.66 -4.40
CA ASP A 105 -25.74 -52.18 -5.75
C ASP A 105 -25.57 -51.17 -6.87
N PHE A 106 -25.50 -49.87 -6.56
CA PHE A 106 -25.43 -48.80 -7.58
C PHE A 106 -24.01 -48.27 -7.79
N LEU A 107 -23.10 -48.42 -6.86
CA LEU A 107 -21.68 -48.00 -6.94
C LEU A 107 -20.78 -49.09 -6.35
N PRO A 108 -20.44 -50.17 -7.08
CA PRO A 108 -19.51 -51.20 -6.62
C PRO A 108 -18.16 -50.63 -6.15
N PHE A 109 -17.79 -49.47 -6.70
CA PHE A 109 -16.61 -48.69 -6.30
C PHE A 109 -16.71 -48.07 -4.88
N TYR A 110 -17.90 -47.88 -4.34
CA TYR A 110 -18.12 -47.36 -2.99
C TYR A 110 -17.67 -48.36 -1.90
N TYR A 111 -17.86 -49.66 -2.13
CA TYR A 111 -17.42 -50.70 -1.21
C TYR A 111 -15.92 -50.80 -1.12
N GLU A 112 -15.20 -50.82 -2.27
CA GLU A 112 -13.74 -50.83 -2.28
C GLU A 112 -13.18 -49.59 -1.56
N ILE A 113 -13.81 -48.43 -1.67
CA ILE A 113 -13.37 -47.21 -1.01
C ILE A 113 -13.62 -47.25 0.51
N THR A 114 -14.75 -47.80 0.95
CA THR A 114 -15.09 -47.87 2.37
C THR A 114 -14.31 -48.99 3.12
N GLU A 115 -13.99 -50.10 2.48
CA GLU A 115 -13.11 -51.15 3.03
C GLU A 115 -11.67 -50.68 3.17
N LEU A 116 -11.15 -49.91 2.19
CA LEU A 116 -9.80 -49.32 2.24
C LEU A 116 -9.63 -48.25 3.33
N SER A 117 -10.71 -47.69 3.89
CA SER A 117 -10.66 -46.53 4.80
C SER A 117 -11.09 -46.81 6.23
N ASP A 118 -11.22 -48.07 6.64
CA ASP A 118 -11.77 -48.43 7.97
C ASP A 118 -13.09 -47.68 8.31
N GLY A 119 -13.96 -47.45 7.32
CA GLY A 119 -15.23 -46.75 7.48
C GLY A 119 -15.17 -45.23 7.41
N ASN A 120 -14.05 -44.63 7.04
CA ASN A 120 -13.88 -43.16 7.03
C ASN A 120 -14.24 -42.55 5.69
N SER A 121 -15.49 -42.70 5.23
CA SER A 121 -16.02 -42.11 3.99
C SER A 121 -15.84 -40.58 3.92
N ILE A 122 -15.79 -39.90 5.06
CA ILE A 122 -15.54 -38.46 5.19
C ILE A 122 -14.13 -38.10 4.66
N PHE A 123 -13.15 -38.99 4.86
CA PHE A 123 -11.77 -38.76 4.40
C PHE A 123 -11.65 -38.74 2.87
N TYR A 124 -12.28 -39.70 2.20
CA TYR A 124 -12.30 -39.70 0.70
C TYR A 124 -13.08 -38.55 0.13
N PHE A 125 -14.22 -38.17 0.77
CA PHE A 125 -14.93 -36.96 0.38
C PHE A 125 -14.04 -35.71 0.47
N ALA A 126 -13.28 -35.56 1.55
CA ALA A 126 -12.35 -34.46 1.72
C ALA A 126 -11.26 -34.42 0.64
N ILE A 127 -10.73 -35.59 0.24
CA ILE A 127 -9.74 -35.67 -0.85
C ILE A 127 -10.35 -35.27 -2.19
N VAL A 128 -11.49 -35.81 -2.57
CA VAL A 128 -12.19 -35.47 -3.82
C VAL A 128 -12.54 -34.00 -3.85
N PHE A 129 -13.05 -33.45 -2.74
CA PHE A 129 -13.34 -32.02 -2.60
C PHE A 129 -12.07 -31.16 -2.75
N LEU A 130 -10.96 -31.55 -2.15
CA LEU A 130 -9.68 -30.84 -2.29
C LEU A 130 -9.14 -30.84 -3.71
N ILE A 131 -9.22 -32.00 -4.39
CA ILE A 131 -8.83 -32.11 -5.79
C ILE A 131 -9.70 -31.17 -6.65
N TYR A 132 -10.99 -31.15 -6.40
CA TYR A 132 -11.93 -30.33 -7.15
C TYR A 132 -11.73 -28.82 -6.92
N VAL A 133 -11.52 -28.40 -5.67
CA VAL A 133 -11.15 -27.02 -5.33
C VAL A 133 -9.81 -26.63 -5.98
N SER A 134 -8.84 -27.55 -6.01
CA SER A 134 -7.56 -27.33 -6.66
C SER A 134 -7.69 -27.11 -8.17
N LEU A 135 -8.52 -27.91 -8.83
CA LEU A 135 -8.83 -27.76 -10.25
C LEU A 135 -9.51 -26.40 -10.53
N LEU A 136 -10.53 -26.04 -9.74
CA LEU A 136 -11.20 -24.75 -9.88
C LEU A 136 -10.20 -23.59 -9.73
N TYR A 137 -9.32 -23.66 -8.74
CA TYR A 137 -8.26 -22.67 -8.53
C TYR A 137 -7.32 -22.58 -9.73
N PHE A 138 -6.89 -23.73 -10.27
CA PHE A 138 -5.98 -23.79 -11.41
C PHE A 138 -6.60 -23.13 -12.67
N PHE A 139 -7.87 -23.40 -12.97
CA PHE A 139 -8.54 -22.83 -14.15
C PHE A 139 -8.90 -21.34 -13.98
N THR A 140 -9.16 -20.87 -12.76
CA THR A 140 -9.53 -19.46 -12.54
C THR A 140 -8.31 -18.55 -12.38
N LEU A 141 -7.18 -19.08 -11.89
CA LEU A 141 -5.98 -18.33 -11.55
C LEU A 141 -5.42 -17.46 -12.69
N PRO A 142 -5.28 -17.92 -13.95
CA PRO A 142 -4.75 -17.10 -15.03
C PRO A 142 -5.61 -15.87 -15.32
N THR A 143 -6.93 -16.04 -15.31
CA THR A 143 -7.88 -14.95 -15.54
C THR A 143 -7.83 -13.91 -14.42
N LEU A 144 -7.74 -14.36 -13.16
CA LEU A 144 -7.63 -13.47 -12.00
C LEU A 144 -6.29 -12.73 -11.97
N ARG A 145 -5.20 -13.37 -12.40
CA ARG A 145 -3.90 -12.71 -12.56
C ARG A 145 -3.95 -11.59 -13.61
N SER A 146 -4.62 -11.83 -14.75
CA SER A 146 -4.79 -10.82 -15.79
C SER A 146 -5.53 -9.59 -15.27
N VAL A 147 -6.64 -9.77 -14.55
CA VAL A 147 -7.41 -8.68 -13.93
C VAL A 147 -6.56 -7.91 -12.90
N ARG A 148 -5.76 -8.62 -12.10
CA ARG A 148 -4.86 -7.97 -11.12
C ARG A 148 -3.77 -7.14 -11.79
N ASN A 149 -3.16 -7.67 -12.85
CA ASN A 149 -2.10 -6.97 -13.57
C ASN A 149 -2.62 -5.70 -14.23
N LEU A 150 -3.83 -5.75 -14.78
CA LEU A 150 -4.49 -4.57 -15.37
C LEU A 150 -4.63 -3.43 -14.36
N LYS A 151 -4.99 -3.71 -13.11
CA LYS A 151 -5.07 -2.68 -12.07
C LYS A 151 -3.73 -1.96 -11.88
N SER A 152 -2.63 -2.71 -11.86
CA SER A 152 -1.29 -2.13 -11.66
C SER A 152 -0.82 -1.32 -12.89
N SER A 153 -1.08 -1.80 -14.12
CA SER A 153 -0.71 -1.07 -15.33
C SER A 153 -1.54 0.20 -15.49
N SER A 154 -2.86 0.15 -15.28
CA SER A 154 -3.73 1.32 -15.35
C SER A 154 -3.32 2.41 -14.36
N LYS A 155 -2.96 2.02 -13.13
CA LYS A 155 -2.40 2.96 -12.14
C LYS A 155 -1.15 3.65 -12.69
N SER A 156 -0.18 2.87 -13.18
CA SER A 156 1.08 3.43 -13.69
C SER A 156 0.86 4.37 -14.88
N GLU A 157 -0.07 4.04 -15.77
CA GLU A 157 -0.37 4.87 -16.94
C GLU A 157 -1.03 6.19 -16.56
N ILE A 158 -2.04 6.17 -15.67
CA ILE A 158 -2.70 7.39 -15.18
C ILE A 158 -1.70 8.30 -14.48
N PHE A 159 -0.89 7.75 -13.57
CA PHE A 159 0.12 8.52 -12.84
C PHE A 159 1.17 9.11 -13.77
N SER A 160 1.62 8.36 -14.78
CA SER A 160 2.59 8.85 -15.76
C SER A 160 2.04 10.02 -16.58
N VAL A 161 0.75 10.01 -16.92
CA VAL A 161 0.11 11.14 -17.63
C VAL A 161 0.00 12.36 -16.70
N ILE A 162 -0.42 12.18 -15.45
CA ILE A 162 -0.54 13.30 -14.49
C ILE A 162 0.83 13.90 -14.19
N LEU A 163 1.85 13.07 -13.97
CA LEU A 163 3.21 13.53 -13.67
C LEU A 163 3.82 14.37 -14.80
N LYS A 164 3.55 14.02 -16.06
CA LYS A 164 4.01 14.81 -17.22
C LYS A 164 3.49 16.25 -17.24
N TYR A 165 2.39 16.53 -16.55
CA TYR A 165 1.92 17.90 -16.39
C TYR A 165 2.89 18.76 -15.57
N PHE A 166 3.57 18.17 -14.59
CA PHE A 166 4.49 18.87 -13.70
C PHE A 166 5.93 18.88 -14.20
N GLY A 167 6.29 17.99 -15.12
CA GLY A 167 7.65 17.90 -15.64
C GLY A 167 8.04 16.50 -16.08
N ASP A 168 9.34 16.28 -16.16
CA ASP A 168 9.91 14.99 -16.59
C ASP A 168 10.04 14.02 -15.41
N PHE A 169 8.88 13.49 -15.01
CA PHE A 169 8.76 12.51 -13.93
C PHE A 169 8.37 11.14 -14.46
N THR A 170 8.88 10.10 -13.79
CA THR A 170 8.49 8.72 -14.02
C THR A 170 7.88 8.13 -12.76
N PHE A 171 6.88 7.24 -12.95
CA PHE A 171 6.19 6.52 -11.89
C PHE A 171 6.32 5.01 -12.07
N THR A 172 6.57 4.30 -10.98
CA THR A 172 6.62 2.83 -10.96
C THR A 172 5.86 2.32 -9.74
N ALA A 173 4.70 1.71 -9.95
CA ALA A 173 3.84 1.24 -8.86
C ALA A 173 4.48 0.14 -7.99
N LYS A 174 5.32 -0.72 -8.59
CA LYS A 174 6.05 -1.81 -7.89
C LYS A 174 7.52 -1.75 -8.24
N PRO A 175 8.29 -0.86 -7.59
CA PRO A 175 9.69 -0.70 -7.88
C PRO A 175 10.53 -1.86 -7.32
N ASN A 176 11.66 -2.12 -7.95
CA ASN A 176 12.70 -3.00 -7.40
C ASN A 176 13.76 -2.15 -6.68
N ILE A 177 13.38 -1.52 -5.60
CA ILE A 177 14.24 -0.67 -4.76
C ILE A 177 14.24 -1.15 -3.33
N SER A 178 15.26 -0.77 -2.57
CA SER A 178 15.38 -1.09 -1.14
C SER A 178 15.62 0.18 -0.33
N VAL A 179 15.12 0.20 0.91
CA VAL A 179 15.43 1.24 1.87
C VAL A 179 16.90 1.24 2.30
N SER A 180 17.67 0.20 1.94
CA SER A 180 19.10 0.12 2.23
C SER A 180 19.90 1.33 1.73
N GLN A 181 19.45 1.99 0.67
CA GLN A 181 20.04 3.25 0.19
C GLN A 181 19.98 4.41 1.22
N PHE A 182 19.14 4.28 2.26
CA PHE A 182 19.05 5.22 3.39
C PHE A 182 19.80 4.74 4.64
N GLU A 183 20.41 3.55 4.63
CA GLU A 183 21.10 3.02 5.82
C GLU A 183 22.24 3.92 6.30
N SER A 184 22.97 4.54 5.37
CA SER A 184 24.05 5.48 5.70
C SER A 184 23.56 6.68 6.50
N THR A 185 22.27 7.06 6.39
CA THR A 185 21.71 8.20 7.11
C THR A 185 21.58 7.95 8.61
N GLY A 186 21.41 6.72 9.02
CA GLY A 186 21.10 6.34 10.40
C GLY A 186 19.62 6.56 10.79
N LEU A 187 18.78 7.07 9.89
CA LEU A 187 17.35 7.33 10.16
C LEU A 187 16.52 6.06 10.25
N ILE A 188 16.91 5.00 9.50
CA ILE A 188 16.11 3.78 9.39
C ILE A 188 16.04 3.03 10.72
N PRO A 189 14.83 2.74 11.23
CA PRO A 189 14.65 1.89 12.40
C PRO A 189 15.07 0.44 12.09
N LYS A 190 15.14 -0.39 13.11
CA LYS A 190 15.41 -1.82 12.91
C LYS A 190 14.22 -2.46 12.17
N TYR A 191 14.51 -3.22 11.12
CA TYR A 191 13.53 -3.98 10.37
C TYR A 191 14.07 -5.35 9.94
N LYS A 192 13.19 -6.26 9.60
CA LYS A 192 13.51 -7.56 8.95
C LYS A 192 12.83 -7.71 7.61
N ARG A 193 11.76 -6.95 7.39
CA ARG A 193 11.00 -6.97 6.15
C ARG A 193 10.68 -5.56 5.74
N GLU A 194 10.82 -5.30 4.45
CA GLU A 194 10.41 -4.06 3.80
C GLU A 194 9.39 -4.36 2.70
N GLU A 195 8.44 -3.46 2.51
CA GLU A 195 7.50 -3.45 1.41
C GLU A 195 7.54 -2.05 0.82
N ASN A 196 8.04 -1.94 -0.44
CA ASN A 196 8.25 -0.66 -1.11
C ASN A 196 7.30 -0.56 -2.31
N GLU A 197 6.65 0.59 -2.44
CA GLU A 197 5.66 0.87 -3.48
C GLU A 197 5.76 2.32 -3.96
N ASP A 198 5.13 2.58 -5.11
CA ASP A 198 4.85 3.95 -5.58
C ASP A 198 6.09 4.84 -5.69
N TYR A 199 7.05 4.36 -6.49
CA TYR A 199 8.30 5.07 -6.75
C TYR A 199 8.11 6.16 -7.79
N ILE A 200 8.50 7.39 -7.44
CA ILE A 200 8.52 8.56 -8.31
C ILE A 200 9.95 9.11 -8.36
N ILE A 201 10.42 9.39 -9.57
CA ILE A 201 11.70 10.06 -9.80
C ILE A 201 11.57 11.06 -10.95
N GLY A 202 12.17 12.24 -10.79
CA GLY A 202 12.19 13.28 -11.81
C GLY A 202 12.86 14.54 -11.34
N ASP A 203 12.68 15.62 -12.11
CA ASP A 203 13.21 16.95 -11.81
C ASP A 203 12.08 17.96 -11.63
N TYR A 204 12.11 18.70 -10.55
CA TYR A 204 11.21 19.82 -10.27
C TYR A 204 12.03 21.08 -10.06
N GLU A 205 11.93 22.02 -11.01
CA GLU A 205 12.62 23.31 -10.99
C GLU A 205 14.15 23.20 -10.74
N GLY A 206 14.77 22.17 -11.31
CA GLY A 206 16.22 21.93 -11.19
C GLY A 206 16.62 21.18 -9.93
N VAL A 207 15.66 20.69 -9.13
CA VAL A 207 15.88 19.79 -8.01
C VAL A 207 15.49 18.37 -8.41
N LYS A 208 16.45 17.44 -8.42
CA LYS A 208 16.13 16.04 -8.65
C LYS A 208 15.49 15.46 -7.42
N VAL A 209 14.28 14.95 -7.61
CA VAL A 209 13.44 14.35 -6.57
C VAL A 209 13.32 12.86 -6.80
N GLU A 210 13.54 12.07 -5.75
CA GLU A 210 13.31 10.63 -5.73
C GLU A 210 12.51 10.30 -4.47
N LEU A 211 11.40 9.59 -4.61
CA LEU A 211 10.60 9.18 -3.47
C LEU A 211 9.92 7.83 -3.68
N PHE A 212 9.60 7.16 -2.57
CA PHE A 212 8.80 5.95 -2.56
C PHE A 212 8.10 5.75 -1.22
N GLU A 213 6.99 5.03 -1.25
CA GLU A 213 6.30 4.59 -0.05
C GLU A 213 6.90 3.29 0.47
N SER A 214 7.04 3.19 1.80
CA SER A 214 7.58 2.00 2.44
C SER A 214 6.90 1.65 3.74
N ILE A 215 6.75 0.33 3.97
CA ILE A 215 6.37 -0.23 5.26
C ILE A 215 7.50 -1.14 5.73
N LEU A 216 8.07 -0.80 6.89
CA LEU A 216 9.10 -1.58 7.55
C LEU A 216 8.51 -2.35 8.71
N SER A 217 8.84 -3.62 8.83
CA SER A 217 8.36 -4.47 9.92
C SER A 217 9.46 -5.33 10.53
N LEU A 218 9.33 -5.53 11.84
CA LEU A 218 10.22 -6.36 12.64
C LEU A 218 9.42 -7.51 13.25
N THR A 219 9.87 -8.73 13.02
CA THR A 219 9.28 -9.93 13.63
C THR A 219 10.22 -10.47 14.69
N GLU A 220 9.76 -10.53 15.94
CA GLU A 220 10.51 -11.01 17.10
C GLU A 220 9.76 -12.12 17.81
N LYS A 221 10.51 -12.95 18.58
CA LYS A 221 9.88 -13.93 19.45
C LYS A 221 9.12 -13.23 20.58
N ASN A 222 7.93 -13.70 20.86
CA ASN A 222 7.15 -13.20 21.99
C ASN A 222 7.80 -13.73 23.29
N THR A 223 8.40 -12.83 24.06
CA THR A 223 9.04 -13.15 25.36
C THR A 223 8.07 -13.03 26.54
N ASP A 224 6.86 -12.52 26.33
CA ASP A 224 5.82 -12.39 27.36
C ASP A 224 5.14 -13.75 27.65
N LEU A 225 5.93 -14.69 28.16
CA LEU A 225 5.50 -16.05 28.52
C LEU A 225 4.50 -16.12 29.69
N LEU A 226 4.14 -14.99 30.30
CA LEU A 226 3.35 -14.96 31.54
C LEU A 226 1.85 -14.72 31.37
N LYS A 227 1.33 -14.45 30.16
CA LYS A 227 -0.06 -13.96 30.02
C LYS A 227 -1.02 -14.76 29.15
N THR A 228 -0.62 -15.75 28.35
CA THR A 228 -1.59 -16.58 27.61
C THR A 228 -1.06 -17.97 27.31
N LYS A 229 -1.86 -18.97 27.61
CA LYS A 229 -1.65 -20.41 27.30
C LYS A 229 -1.82 -20.71 25.78
N GLU A 230 -1.73 -19.73 24.89
CA GLU A 230 -1.86 -19.92 23.45
C GLU A 230 -0.58 -19.52 22.70
N ASP A 231 -0.13 -20.42 21.88
CA ASP A 231 1.08 -20.56 21.09
C ASP A 231 1.47 -19.40 20.15
N ASN A 232 1.52 -18.15 20.61
CA ASN A 232 2.04 -17.06 19.78
C ASN A 232 3.55 -16.93 19.92
N LYS A 233 4.27 -17.69 19.12
CA LYS A 233 5.73 -17.72 19.13
C LYS A 233 6.39 -16.44 18.59
N PHE A 234 5.67 -15.63 17.79
CA PHE A 234 6.24 -14.46 17.14
C PHE A 234 5.26 -13.27 17.12
N VAL A 235 5.80 -12.08 17.33
CA VAL A 235 5.07 -10.80 17.18
C VAL A 235 5.72 -10.01 16.04
N THR A 236 4.90 -9.51 15.11
CA THR A 236 5.35 -8.59 14.06
C THR A 236 4.89 -7.19 14.38
N THR A 237 5.84 -6.27 14.45
CA THR A 237 5.62 -4.86 14.74
C THR A 237 5.97 -4.03 13.50
N ILE A 238 5.11 -3.10 13.11
CA ILE A 238 5.46 -2.08 12.11
C ILE A 238 6.36 -1.07 12.80
N THR A 239 7.60 -0.94 12.30
CA THR A 239 8.61 -0.02 12.84
C THR A 239 8.63 1.31 12.09
N PHE A 240 8.13 1.34 10.86
CA PHE A 240 7.92 2.54 10.06
C PHE A 240 6.87 2.31 9.00
N GLN A 241 6.07 3.32 8.72
CA GLN A 241 5.20 3.43 7.56
C GLN A 241 5.21 4.88 7.09
N GLY A 242 5.35 5.11 5.78
CA GLY A 242 5.37 6.46 5.21
C GLY A 242 6.27 6.58 3.99
N LEU A 243 6.75 7.79 3.73
CA LEU A 243 7.55 8.13 2.56
C LEU A 243 9.04 8.26 2.91
N PHE A 244 9.87 7.72 2.03
CA PHE A 244 11.28 8.05 1.91
C PHE A 244 11.47 8.97 0.72
N VAL A 245 12.12 10.12 0.94
CA VAL A 245 12.33 11.15 -0.08
C VAL A 245 13.80 11.53 -0.12
N LYS A 246 14.34 11.72 -1.33
CA LYS A 246 15.67 12.30 -1.57
C LYS A 246 15.53 13.53 -2.43
N PHE A 247 16.20 14.59 -2.05
CA PHE A 247 16.44 15.77 -2.87
C PHE A 247 17.91 15.87 -3.17
N GLN A 248 18.30 15.76 -4.45
CA GLN A 248 19.66 15.95 -4.85
C GLN A 248 19.91 17.44 -5.09
N MET A 249 20.89 17.97 -4.36
CA MET A 249 21.25 19.39 -4.37
C MET A 249 22.43 19.65 -5.32
N ASN A 250 22.52 20.88 -5.79
CA ASN A 250 23.71 21.36 -6.54
C ASN A 250 24.87 21.79 -5.62
N LYS A 251 24.83 21.38 -4.36
CA LYS A 251 25.82 21.70 -3.33
C LYS A 251 26.19 20.44 -2.56
N ASN A 252 27.47 20.29 -2.27
CA ASN A 252 27.95 19.23 -1.38
C ASN A 252 27.93 19.72 0.07
N PHE A 253 27.38 18.90 0.96
CA PHE A 253 27.43 19.09 2.40
C PHE A 253 28.73 18.53 2.96
N ASN A 254 29.40 19.31 3.81
CA ASN A 254 30.59 18.83 4.52
C ASN A 254 30.16 17.98 5.71
N GLY A 255 30.59 16.70 5.71
CA GLY A 255 30.23 15.76 6.74
C GLY A 255 28.76 15.30 6.65
N LYS A 256 28.26 14.85 7.79
CA LYS A 256 26.90 14.29 7.92
C LYS A 256 26.18 14.99 9.07
N THR A 257 25.00 15.56 8.78
CA THR A 257 24.11 16.16 9.80
C THR A 257 22.78 15.43 9.80
N VAL A 258 22.37 14.95 10.97
CA VAL A 258 21.12 14.22 11.21
C VAL A 258 20.22 15.03 12.13
N VAL A 259 18.99 15.25 11.69
CA VAL A 259 17.90 15.86 12.45
C VAL A 259 16.84 14.81 12.71
N SER A 260 16.64 14.42 13.95
CA SER A 260 15.72 13.34 14.32
C SER A 260 15.05 13.61 15.65
N ASP A 261 14.05 12.83 15.95
CA ASP A 261 13.31 12.86 17.23
C ASP A 261 13.98 12.04 18.36
N GLY A 262 15.26 11.75 18.23
CA GLY A 262 16.02 10.92 19.16
C GLY A 262 16.04 9.43 18.82
N THR A 263 15.32 8.99 17.77
CA THR A 263 15.27 7.56 17.38
C THR A 263 16.37 7.15 16.40
N ALA A 264 17.04 8.11 15.74
CA ALA A 264 18.08 7.86 14.77
C ALA A 264 19.36 7.25 15.40
N LYS A 265 20.06 6.48 14.58
CA LYS A 265 21.38 5.92 14.95
C LYS A 265 22.47 6.97 14.71
N THR A 266 22.89 7.65 15.75
CA THR A 266 23.85 8.76 15.69
C THR A 266 25.26 8.37 16.16
N LYS A 267 25.59 7.06 16.10
CA LYS A 267 26.92 6.58 16.51
C LYS A 267 28.03 7.29 15.73
N GLY A 268 28.97 7.92 16.45
CA GLY A 268 30.10 8.65 15.86
C GLY A 268 29.79 10.12 15.57
N LEU A 269 28.56 10.56 15.68
CA LEU A 269 28.16 11.96 15.57
C LEU A 269 28.11 12.61 16.96
N LYS A 270 28.28 13.92 17.02
CA LYS A 270 28.16 14.72 18.25
C LYS A 270 26.89 15.55 18.22
N GLU A 271 26.24 15.71 19.35
CA GLU A 271 25.08 16.60 19.48
C GLU A 271 25.45 18.02 19.09
N VAL A 272 24.60 18.67 18.31
CA VAL A 272 24.72 20.07 17.89
C VAL A 272 23.73 20.90 18.70
N ILE A 273 24.24 21.81 19.49
CA ILE A 273 23.42 22.77 20.25
C ILE A 273 23.10 23.93 19.30
N LEU A 274 21.81 24.13 19.02
CA LEU A 274 21.28 25.24 18.24
C LEU A 274 20.65 26.29 19.16
N GLU A 275 20.52 27.51 18.64
CA GLU A 275 20.01 28.65 19.40
C GLU A 275 18.46 28.66 19.56
N ASP A 276 17.75 27.87 18.76
CA ASP A 276 16.28 27.80 18.83
C ASP A 276 15.79 26.73 19.82
N PRO A 277 15.24 27.12 20.98
CA PRO A 277 14.75 26.17 21.98
C PRO A 277 13.51 25.39 21.50
N GLU A 278 12.66 26.00 20.63
CA GLU A 278 11.46 25.36 20.13
C GLU A 278 11.84 24.23 19.16
N PHE A 279 12.84 24.48 18.31
CA PHE A 279 13.37 23.46 17.43
C PHE A 279 13.94 22.28 18.22
N LYS A 280 14.70 22.56 19.29
CA LYS A 280 15.27 21.52 20.18
C LYS A 280 14.20 20.68 20.88
N ASN A 281 13.03 21.24 21.18
CA ASN A 281 11.90 20.49 21.77
C ASN A 281 11.26 19.51 20.76
N ILE A 282 11.51 19.70 19.47
CA ILE A 282 10.96 18.88 18.41
C ILE A 282 11.99 17.87 17.91
N TRP A 283 13.24 18.29 17.71
CA TRP A 283 14.30 17.47 17.14
C TRP A 283 15.63 17.59 17.88
N ASP A 284 16.33 16.48 17.94
CA ASP A 284 17.74 16.40 18.26
C ASP A 284 18.57 16.49 16.98
N VAL A 285 19.67 17.24 17.04
CA VAL A 285 20.60 17.38 15.92
C VAL A 285 21.94 16.77 16.28
N HIS A 286 22.47 15.94 15.40
CA HIS A 286 23.78 15.33 15.54
C HIS A 286 24.57 15.49 14.25
N SER A 287 25.87 15.82 14.38
CA SER A 287 26.77 15.98 13.22
C SER A 287 28.19 15.59 13.56
N ASP A 288 28.95 15.21 12.55
CA ASP A 288 30.41 15.07 12.58
C ASP A 288 31.11 16.43 12.32
N ASP A 289 30.43 17.37 11.64
CA ASP A 289 30.89 18.75 11.43
C ASP A 289 29.94 19.76 12.11
N GLN A 290 30.37 20.30 13.25
CA GLN A 290 29.58 21.25 14.05
C GLN A 290 29.41 22.61 13.38
N VAL A 291 30.36 23.02 12.54
CA VAL A 291 30.32 24.30 11.83
C VAL A 291 29.35 24.22 10.66
N GLU A 292 29.47 23.18 9.86
CA GLU A 292 28.56 22.93 8.74
C GLU A 292 27.12 22.76 9.24
N ALA A 293 26.89 22.01 10.31
CA ALA A 293 25.57 21.81 10.87
C ALA A 293 24.86 23.12 11.24
N ARG A 294 25.58 24.07 11.88
CA ARG A 294 25.01 25.40 12.20
C ARG A 294 24.82 26.28 10.97
N TYR A 295 25.67 26.09 9.95
CA TYR A 295 25.54 26.78 8.68
C TYR A 295 24.31 26.29 7.89
N LEU A 296 24.03 25.00 7.92
CA LEU A 296 22.85 24.39 7.30
C LEU A 296 21.56 24.74 8.03
N LEU A 297 21.60 24.61 9.35
CA LEU A 297 20.42 24.81 10.21
C LEU A 297 20.32 26.26 10.70
N THR A 298 20.25 27.19 9.73
CA THR A 298 19.95 28.59 10.01
C THR A 298 18.56 28.72 10.65
N VAL A 299 18.28 29.80 11.37
CA VAL A 299 16.95 30.09 11.94
C VAL A 299 15.88 29.96 10.86
N THR A 300 16.13 30.53 9.67
CA THR A 300 15.19 30.45 8.54
C THR A 300 14.93 29.02 8.09
N PHE A 301 15.97 28.17 8.03
CA PHE A 301 15.80 26.78 7.61
C PHE A 301 15.08 25.96 8.70
N MET A 302 15.36 26.20 9.96
CA MET A 302 14.64 25.58 11.08
C MET A 302 13.14 25.91 11.06
N GLU A 303 12.79 27.18 10.80
CA GLU A 303 11.38 27.58 10.62
C GLU A 303 10.71 26.87 9.44
N ARG A 304 11.38 26.76 8.31
CA ARG A 304 10.85 26.02 7.14
C ARG A 304 10.65 24.52 7.45
N LEU A 305 11.53 23.91 8.23
CA LEU A 305 11.38 22.51 8.62
C LEU A 305 10.21 22.33 9.60
N LYS A 306 9.97 23.28 10.51
CA LYS A 306 8.77 23.31 11.36
C LYS A 306 7.49 23.49 10.52
N GLU A 307 7.51 24.39 9.53
CA GLU A 307 6.42 24.60 8.59
C GLU A 307 6.11 23.31 7.80
N LEU A 308 7.14 22.65 7.28
CA LEU A 308 7.00 21.40 6.56
C LEU A 308 6.41 20.30 7.45
N ASN A 309 6.87 20.15 8.66
CA ASN A 309 6.34 19.17 9.62
C ASN A 309 4.86 19.42 9.92
N THR A 310 4.48 20.68 10.11
CA THR A 310 3.07 21.10 10.33
C THR A 310 2.22 20.81 9.10
N PHE A 311 2.72 21.15 7.91
CA PHE A 311 2.04 20.89 6.64
C PHE A 311 1.77 19.39 6.43
N ILE A 312 2.76 18.53 6.66
CA ILE A 312 2.60 17.08 6.53
C ILE A 312 1.61 16.53 7.57
N SER A 313 1.66 17.02 8.80
CA SER A 313 0.71 16.61 9.84
C SER A 313 -0.73 16.96 9.45
N GLN A 314 -0.96 18.18 8.94
CA GLN A 314 -2.27 18.60 8.44
C GLN A 314 -2.73 17.76 7.23
N PHE A 315 -1.80 17.45 6.32
CA PHE A 315 -2.09 16.63 5.15
C PHE A 315 -2.50 15.20 5.55
N ASN A 316 -1.86 14.63 6.54
CA ASN A 316 -2.23 13.32 7.10
C ASN A 316 -3.62 13.36 7.75
N ASP A 317 -3.93 14.40 8.51
CA ASP A 317 -5.24 14.60 9.17
C ASP A 317 -6.38 14.80 8.17
N PHE A 318 -6.14 15.55 7.08
CA PHE A 318 -7.14 15.79 6.05
C PHE A 318 -7.59 14.49 5.36
N GLY A 319 -6.65 13.63 5.02
CA GLY A 319 -6.94 12.30 4.47
C GLY A 319 -7.73 11.40 5.43
N SER A 320 -7.59 11.61 6.73
CA SER A 320 -8.35 10.88 7.76
C SER A 320 -9.81 11.37 7.86
N ARG A 321 -10.10 12.65 7.58
CA ARG A 321 -11.46 13.23 7.61
C ARG A 321 -12.30 12.86 6.40
N GLU A 322 -11.75 12.76 5.20
CA GLU A 322 -12.48 12.29 4.03
C GLU A 322 -13.04 10.87 4.20
N ASN A 323 -12.33 10.00 4.94
CA ASN A 323 -12.81 8.66 5.25
C ASN A 323 -13.95 8.62 6.28
N ILE A 324 -14.28 9.71 6.96
CA ILE A 324 -15.40 9.81 7.91
C ILE A 324 -16.73 9.94 7.18
N PHE A 325 -16.76 10.56 5.99
CA PHE A 325 -17.96 10.69 5.16
C PHE A 325 -18.38 9.38 4.47
N SER A 326 -17.48 8.41 4.33
CA SER A 326 -17.78 7.11 3.71
C SER A 326 -18.43 6.08 4.66
N GLY A 327 -18.96 6.50 5.79
CA GLY A 327 -19.83 5.67 6.67
C GLY A 327 -19.14 4.53 7.42
N THR A 328 -17.84 4.34 7.24
CA THR A 328 -17.07 3.32 7.95
C THR A 328 -16.26 3.99 9.05
N LYS A 329 -16.84 4.05 10.27
CA LYS A 329 -16.10 4.47 11.46
C LYS A 329 -14.82 3.62 11.58
N ARG A 330 -13.69 4.15 11.13
CA ARG A 330 -12.38 3.64 11.55
C ARG A 330 -12.19 4.02 13.03
N LYS A 331 -12.77 3.20 13.91
CA LYS A 331 -12.29 3.16 15.29
C LYS A 331 -10.80 2.88 15.23
N LEU A 332 -10.01 3.78 15.86
CA LEU A 332 -8.59 3.64 16.11
C LEU A 332 -8.17 2.17 16.18
N PHE A 333 -7.15 1.82 15.41
CA PHE A 333 -6.62 0.48 15.32
C PHE A 333 -5.85 0.07 16.59
N SER A 334 -6.60 -0.12 17.68
CA SER A 334 -6.26 -1.08 18.73
C SER A 334 -7.09 -2.36 18.58
N LYS A 335 -7.58 -2.69 17.37
CA LYS A 335 -8.35 -3.91 17.19
C LYS A 335 -7.41 -5.08 16.94
N LYS A 336 -7.23 -5.90 17.97
CA LYS A 336 -6.65 -7.24 17.91
C LYS A 336 -7.24 -8.01 16.72
N ILE A 337 -6.44 -8.18 15.65
CA ILE A 337 -6.77 -9.13 14.60
C ILE A 337 -6.19 -10.46 15.05
N TYR A 338 -7.02 -11.30 15.64
CA TYR A 338 -6.68 -12.69 15.90
C TYR A 338 -6.94 -13.52 14.65
N SER A 339 -5.91 -13.99 13.99
CA SER A 339 -6.01 -15.16 13.13
C SER A 339 -5.61 -16.38 13.97
N LYS A 340 -6.37 -17.47 13.85
CA LYS A 340 -6.26 -18.66 14.73
C LYS A 340 -4.93 -19.42 14.66
N GLU A 341 -4.04 -19.08 13.71
CA GLU A 341 -2.75 -19.76 13.55
C GLU A 341 -1.51 -18.92 13.86
N TYR A 342 -1.63 -17.58 13.82
CA TYR A 342 -0.56 -16.65 14.20
C TYR A 342 -1.22 -15.41 14.78
N SER A 343 -1.36 -15.29 16.08
CA SER A 343 -1.75 -14.03 16.69
C SER A 343 -0.58 -13.05 16.56
N THR A 344 -0.53 -12.42 15.42
CA THR A 344 0.38 -11.31 15.20
C THR A 344 -0.27 -10.08 15.81
N ARG A 345 0.21 -9.69 16.96
CA ARG A 345 -0.13 -8.41 17.56
C ARG A 345 0.68 -7.38 16.80
N LEU A 346 0.04 -6.66 15.89
CA LEU A 346 0.62 -5.44 15.32
C LEU A 346 0.65 -4.40 16.45
N LEU A 347 1.75 -4.38 17.18
CA LEU A 347 2.08 -3.27 18.05
C LEU A 347 2.73 -2.21 17.17
N ARG A 348 2.04 -1.10 16.97
CA ARG A 348 2.69 0.12 16.56
C ARG A 348 3.47 0.59 17.78
N ASN A 349 4.80 0.51 17.75
CA ASN A 349 5.60 1.33 18.63
C ASN A 349 5.16 2.77 18.37
N GLU A 350 5.20 3.63 19.38
CA GLU A 350 5.00 5.07 19.22
C GLU A 350 6.04 5.55 18.22
N THR A 351 5.77 5.32 16.92
CA THR A 351 6.56 5.87 15.84
C THR A 351 6.23 7.34 15.84
N THR A 352 7.22 8.12 15.93
CA THR A 352 7.13 9.56 15.94
C THR A 352 6.39 10.02 14.69
N ASP A 353 5.46 10.93 14.88
CA ASP A 353 4.73 11.55 13.78
C ASP A 353 5.54 12.73 13.17
N ARG A 354 6.86 12.75 13.39
CA ARG A 354 7.75 13.85 13.02
C ARG A 354 8.62 13.47 11.82
N ILE A 355 8.78 14.43 10.93
CA ILE A 355 9.73 14.31 9.83
C ILE A 355 11.15 14.22 10.40
N GLN A 356 11.95 13.35 9.83
CA GLN A 356 13.36 13.25 10.13
C GLN A 356 14.17 13.49 8.86
N CYS A 357 15.34 14.13 8.97
CA CYS A 357 16.17 14.37 7.81
C CYS A 357 17.66 14.14 8.07
N CYS A 358 18.38 13.88 6.99
CA CYS A 358 19.83 13.77 7.00
C CYS A 358 20.42 14.50 5.80
N PHE A 359 21.42 15.32 6.04
CA PHE A 359 22.24 16.00 5.02
C PHE A 359 23.53 15.24 4.90
N GLN A 360 23.81 14.73 3.71
CA GLN A 360 25.03 13.97 3.45
C GLN A 360 25.39 14.05 1.96
N ASN A 361 26.65 14.33 1.66
CA ASN A 361 27.14 14.54 0.29
C ASN A 361 26.38 15.68 -0.40
N ASP A 362 25.70 15.40 -1.51
CA ASP A 362 24.87 16.34 -2.27
C ASP A 362 23.36 16.11 -2.06
N THR A 363 22.99 15.33 -1.05
CA THR A 363 21.62 14.82 -0.90
C THR A 363 21.02 15.16 0.46
N ILE A 364 19.78 15.62 0.42
CA ILE A 364 18.90 15.69 1.59
C ILE A 364 17.98 14.47 1.58
N PHE A 365 18.08 13.66 2.62
CA PHE A 365 17.22 12.50 2.84
C PHE A 365 16.14 12.89 3.84
N LEU A 366 14.88 12.63 3.50
CA LEU A 366 13.74 12.78 4.40
C LEU A 366 13.09 11.43 4.65
N MET A 367 12.69 11.22 5.90
CA MET A 367 11.84 10.12 6.33
C MET A 367 10.57 10.73 6.91
N ILE A 368 9.44 10.49 6.26
CA ILE A 368 8.14 11.13 6.55
C ILE A 368 7.18 10.06 7.02
N PRO A 369 6.91 9.95 8.32
CA PRO A 369 5.93 9.01 8.85
C PRO A 369 4.51 9.38 8.39
N SER A 370 3.72 8.39 8.01
CA SER A 370 2.31 8.58 7.65
C SER A 370 1.52 7.28 7.79
N ASP A 371 0.28 7.41 8.27
CA ASP A 371 -0.70 6.32 8.25
C ASP A 371 -1.48 6.25 6.94
N LYS A 372 -1.31 7.26 6.10
CA LYS A 372 -1.97 7.36 4.82
C LYS A 372 -1.29 6.41 3.83
N ASP A 373 -2.09 5.70 3.08
CA ASP A 373 -1.70 4.96 1.88
C ASP A 373 -1.72 5.99 0.74
N PHE A 374 -0.55 6.51 0.38
CA PHE A 374 -0.39 7.48 -0.69
C PHE A 374 -0.63 6.83 -2.04
N PHE A 375 -1.00 7.63 -3.01
CA PHE A 375 -1.15 7.19 -4.41
C PHE A 375 -2.07 5.98 -4.59
N GLN A 376 -3.02 5.75 -3.66
CA GLN A 376 -3.94 4.64 -3.72
C GLN A 376 -4.91 4.78 -4.88
N SER A 377 -4.96 3.78 -5.77
CA SER A 377 -5.98 3.66 -6.81
C SER A 377 -7.24 2.99 -6.27
N ASN A 378 -8.40 3.34 -6.84
CA ASN A 378 -9.68 2.71 -6.52
C ASN A 378 -9.71 1.21 -6.84
N SER A 379 -10.77 0.53 -6.38
CA SER A 379 -10.99 -0.88 -6.69
C SER A 379 -11.23 -1.06 -8.19
N ILE A 380 -10.63 -2.11 -8.78
CA ILE A 380 -10.86 -2.46 -10.19
C ILE A 380 -12.33 -2.79 -10.50
N PHE A 381 -13.14 -3.09 -9.48
CA PHE A 381 -14.57 -3.39 -9.64
C PHE A 381 -15.45 -2.13 -9.61
N GLN A 382 -14.88 -0.98 -9.28
CA GLN A 382 -15.55 0.32 -9.34
C GLN A 382 -15.17 1.04 -10.62
N PRO A 383 -16.09 1.78 -11.25
CA PRO A 383 -15.76 2.66 -12.35
C PRO A 383 -14.64 3.62 -11.95
N LEU A 384 -13.77 3.96 -12.90
CA LEU A 384 -12.77 4.99 -12.66
C LEU A 384 -13.49 6.32 -12.44
N ASN A 385 -13.29 6.93 -11.28
CA ASN A 385 -13.78 8.28 -11.02
C ASN A 385 -12.77 9.27 -11.60
N PHE A 386 -13.11 9.81 -12.76
CA PHE A 386 -12.21 10.59 -13.60
C PHE A 386 -11.68 11.85 -12.89
N ILE A 387 -12.53 12.56 -12.17
CA ILE A 387 -12.19 13.86 -11.56
C ILE A 387 -11.60 13.68 -10.16
N ASP A 388 -12.30 12.94 -9.27
CA ASP A 388 -11.88 12.82 -7.89
C ASP A 388 -10.56 12.06 -7.74
N ASP A 389 -10.37 10.99 -8.54
CA ASP A 389 -9.12 10.24 -8.54
C ASP A 389 -7.96 11.11 -9.07
N SER A 390 -8.19 11.88 -10.13
CA SER A 390 -7.20 12.80 -10.69
C SER A 390 -6.84 13.89 -9.70
N ARG A 391 -7.83 14.49 -9.04
CA ARG A 391 -7.63 15.53 -8.01
C ARG A 391 -6.85 14.98 -6.81
N LYS A 392 -7.18 13.77 -6.36
CA LYS A 392 -6.45 13.13 -5.27
C LYS A 392 -4.97 12.97 -5.62
N VAL A 393 -4.67 12.41 -6.79
CA VAL A 393 -3.28 12.23 -7.26
C VAL A 393 -2.55 13.56 -7.40
N LEU A 394 -3.21 14.58 -7.97
CA LEU A 394 -2.67 15.94 -8.06
C LEU A 394 -2.28 16.53 -6.71
N ASN A 395 -3.15 16.40 -5.71
CA ASN A 395 -2.88 16.91 -4.37
C ASN A 395 -1.73 16.15 -3.70
N GLU A 396 -1.63 14.83 -3.90
CA GLU A 396 -0.53 14.02 -3.37
C GLU A 396 0.82 14.35 -4.04
N ILE A 397 0.83 14.59 -5.35
CA ILE A 397 2.01 15.06 -6.07
C ILE A 397 2.34 16.52 -5.70
N GLY A 398 1.32 17.38 -5.61
CA GLY A 398 1.49 18.77 -5.18
C GLY A 398 2.12 18.88 -3.79
N MET A 399 1.85 17.96 -2.89
CA MET A 399 2.52 17.88 -1.59
C MET A 399 4.04 17.77 -1.73
N ILE A 400 4.52 16.95 -2.68
CA ILE A 400 5.97 16.74 -2.90
C ILE A 400 6.62 18.04 -3.38
N PHE A 401 6.00 18.72 -4.34
CA PHE A 401 6.52 20.00 -4.84
C PHE A 401 6.49 21.06 -3.75
N LYS A 402 5.45 21.07 -2.92
CA LYS A 402 5.38 21.98 -1.78
C LYS A 402 6.54 21.75 -0.79
N MET A 403 7.04 20.54 -0.64
CA MET A 403 8.25 20.31 0.16
C MET A 403 9.47 21.05 -0.41
N VAL A 404 9.66 20.99 -1.74
CA VAL A 404 10.75 21.72 -2.43
C VAL A 404 10.59 23.20 -2.24
N ASP A 405 9.37 23.73 -2.38
CA ASP A 405 9.07 25.16 -2.25
C ASP A 405 9.25 25.66 -0.81
N ILE A 406 8.71 24.95 0.18
CA ILE A 406 8.84 25.29 1.61
C ILE A 406 10.32 25.34 1.99
N LEU A 407 11.08 24.31 1.62
CA LEU A 407 12.49 24.26 1.93
C LEU A 407 13.32 25.18 1.02
N LYS A 408 12.72 25.76 -0.03
CA LYS A 408 13.36 26.61 -1.05
C LYS A 408 14.59 25.97 -1.70
N LEU A 409 14.50 24.69 -1.99
CA LEU A 409 15.61 23.90 -2.56
C LEU A 409 15.92 24.29 -4.00
N ASN A 410 14.93 24.83 -4.73
CA ASN A 410 15.03 25.33 -6.11
C ASN A 410 15.73 26.70 -6.25
N GLN A 411 15.94 27.41 -5.14
CA GLN A 411 16.62 28.69 -5.18
C GLN A 411 18.14 28.48 -5.21
N LYS A 412 18.83 29.20 -6.10
CA LYS A 412 20.31 29.27 -6.16
C LYS A 412 20.91 30.01 -4.94
N THR A 413 20.21 30.09 -3.85
CA THR A 413 20.69 30.71 -2.63
C THR A 413 21.65 29.77 -1.93
N ASN A 414 22.79 30.31 -1.53
CA ASN A 414 23.68 29.65 -0.59
C ASN A 414 22.87 29.34 0.69
N LEU A 415 22.42 28.07 0.84
CA LEU A 415 22.07 27.56 2.14
C LEU A 415 23.32 27.57 2.99
#